data_398e2f1b7ba24303147b4977b72b5abb
#
_entry.id   398e2f1b7ba24303147b4977b72b5abb
#
_cell.length_a   1.000
_cell.length_b   1.000
_cell.length_c   1.000
_cell.angle_alpha   90.00
_cell.angle_beta   90.00
_cell.angle_gamma   90.00
#
_symmetry.space_group_name_H-M   'P 1'
#
loop_
_entity.id
_entity.type
_entity.pdbx_description
1 polymer ?
#
loop_
_entity_poly.entity_id
_entity_poly.type
_entity_poly.pdbx_seq_one_letter_code
_entity_poly.pdbx_strand_id
1 'polypeptide(L)'
;MNNFMDQDFLLDTKTAKHLYHDYAKKMPIVDYHCHINPQEIYEDKKFDNITQVWLGGDHYKWRQIRSNGVPEKLITGNESTDREKFDAWAATMPKLIGNPLYSWSHLELQKYFGYTGHLCPETADEVWNLTKEKLSSDELSVRNIIRNS
;
A
#
# COMPACT_ATOMS: atom_id res chain seq x y z
N MET A 1 -17.21 -14.54 -12.69
CA MET A 1 -16.53 -13.21 -12.67
C MET A 1 -15.59 -13.25 -11.50
N ASN A 2 -14.31 -13.02 -11.70
CA ASN A 2 -13.34 -13.02 -10.60
C ASN A 2 -13.61 -11.81 -9.69
N ASN A 3 -13.44 -11.97 -8.40
CA ASN A 3 -13.53 -10.86 -7.47
C ASN A 3 -12.29 -9.96 -7.63
N PHE A 4 -12.44 -8.67 -7.31
CA PHE A 4 -11.30 -7.76 -7.28
C PHE A 4 -10.25 -8.27 -6.29
N MET A 5 -8.99 -8.39 -6.75
CA MET A 5 -7.85 -8.86 -5.95
C MET A 5 -8.01 -10.27 -5.38
N ASP A 6 -8.72 -11.17 -6.08
CA ASP A 6 -8.73 -12.60 -5.72
C ASP A 6 -7.38 -13.27 -6.04
N GLN A 7 -7.26 -14.54 -5.66
CA GLN A 7 -6.02 -15.32 -5.87
C GLN A 7 -5.60 -15.45 -7.35
N ASP A 8 -6.50 -15.18 -8.28
CA ASP A 8 -6.28 -15.26 -9.74
C ASP A 8 -6.17 -13.85 -10.36
N PHE A 9 -6.05 -12.80 -9.56
CA PHE A 9 -5.92 -11.43 -10.04
C PHE A 9 -4.76 -11.32 -11.05
N LEU A 10 -5.04 -10.76 -12.24
CA LEU A 10 -4.14 -10.68 -13.40
C LEU A 10 -3.76 -12.03 -14.04
N LEU A 11 -4.33 -13.15 -13.60
CA LEU A 11 -4.08 -14.46 -14.19
C LEU A 11 -5.22 -14.84 -15.15
N ASP A 12 -5.21 -14.27 -16.35
CA ASP A 12 -6.36 -14.37 -17.28
C ASP A 12 -6.46 -15.70 -18.01
N THR A 13 -5.38 -16.50 -18.07
CA THR A 13 -5.34 -17.76 -18.81
C THR A 13 -5.10 -18.96 -17.89
N LYS A 14 -5.53 -20.14 -18.32
CA LYS A 14 -5.23 -21.40 -17.62
C LYS A 14 -3.72 -21.61 -17.48
N THR A 15 -2.95 -21.25 -18.49
CA THR A 15 -1.49 -21.36 -18.47
C THR A 15 -0.89 -20.41 -17.43
N ALA A 16 -1.36 -19.16 -17.37
CA ALA A 16 -0.89 -18.20 -16.35
C ALA A 16 -1.16 -18.70 -14.94
N LYS A 17 -2.38 -19.22 -14.67
CA LYS A 17 -2.75 -19.79 -13.37
C LYS A 17 -1.87 -20.98 -13.01
N HIS A 18 -1.68 -21.92 -13.94
CA HIS A 18 -0.81 -23.08 -13.75
C HIS A 18 0.64 -22.66 -13.43
N LEU A 19 1.23 -21.79 -14.23
CA LEU A 19 2.60 -21.35 -14.01
C LEU A 19 2.77 -20.60 -12.68
N TYR A 20 1.80 -19.76 -12.30
CA TYR A 20 1.88 -19.03 -11.05
C TYR A 20 1.67 -19.95 -9.83
N HIS A 21 0.53 -20.66 -9.76
CA HIS A 21 0.19 -21.42 -8.55
C HIS A 21 1.08 -22.64 -8.32
N ASP A 22 1.47 -23.34 -9.40
CA ASP A 22 2.23 -24.57 -9.26
C ASP A 22 3.75 -24.34 -9.14
N TYR A 23 4.24 -23.23 -9.69
CA TYR A 23 5.67 -22.93 -9.72
C TYR A 23 6.02 -21.60 -9.06
N ALA A 24 5.65 -20.46 -9.68
CA ALA A 24 6.15 -19.14 -9.30
C ALA A 24 5.84 -18.75 -7.85
N LYS A 25 4.63 -19.02 -7.37
CA LYS A 25 4.18 -18.69 -6.00
C LYS A 25 5.06 -19.34 -4.92
N LYS A 26 5.70 -20.47 -5.23
CA LYS A 26 6.51 -21.24 -4.28
C LYS A 26 8.01 -20.91 -4.34
N MET A 27 8.40 -20.06 -5.29
CA MET A 27 9.80 -19.68 -5.46
C MET A 27 10.20 -18.61 -4.45
N PRO A 28 11.44 -18.64 -3.93
CA PRO A 28 11.92 -17.56 -3.08
C PRO A 28 12.04 -16.27 -3.88
N ILE A 29 11.66 -15.16 -3.25
CA ILE A 29 11.84 -13.83 -3.82
C ILE A 29 13.26 -13.36 -3.52
N VAL A 30 13.98 -12.95 -4.56
CA VAL A 30 15.27 -12.28 -4.45
C VAL A 30 15.11 -10.86 -4.94
N ASP A 31 14.86 -9.94 -4.01
CA ASP A 31 14.73 -8.52 -4.30
C ASP A 31 16.11 -7.85 -4.17
N TYR A 32 16.70 -7.50 -5.31
CA TYR A 32 18.00 -6.84 -5.41
C TYR A 32 17.90 -5.31 -5.53
N HIS A 33 16.70 -4.75 -5.61
CA HIS A 33 16.45 -3.32 -5.76
C HIS A 33 15.25 -2.88 -4.93
N CYS A 34 15.50 -2.09 -3.90
CA CYS A 34 14.45 -1.52 -3.09
C CYS A 34 14.77 -0.05 -2.73
N HIS A 35 13.73 0.68 -2.32
CA HIS A 35 13.84 2.07 -1.87
C HIS A 35 13.63 2.19 -0.34
N ILE A 36 13.80 1.10 0.39
CA ILE A 36 13.65 1.08 1.84
C ILE A 36 14.90 1.73 2.46
N ASN A 37 14.69 2.62 3.41
CA ASN A 37 15.79 3.24 4.14
C ASN A 37 16.50 2.18 5.02
N PRO A 38 17.82 1.91 4.81
CA PRO A 38 18.56 0.92 5.60
C PRO A 38 18.55 1.19 7.11
N GLN A 39 18.50 2.46 7.52
CA GLN A 39 18.40 2.82 8.92
C GLN A 39 17.10 2.38 9.56
N GLU A 40 15.98 2.50 8.86
CA GLU A 40 14.68 2.02 9.35
C GLU A 40 14.66 0.50 9.53
N ILE A 41 15.38 -0.25 8.67
CA ILE A 41 15.58 -1.69 8.82
C ILE A 41 16.45 -2.00 10.05
N TYR A 42 17.55 -1.24 10.22
CA TYR A 42 18.47 -1.43 11.35
C TYR A 42 17.78 -1.18 12.68
N GLU A 43 17.01 -0.10 12.78
CA GLU A 43 16.27 0.31 13.98
C GLU A 43 14.99 -0.49 14.21
N ASP A 44 14.57 -1.31 13.23
CA ASP A 44 13.28 -2.01 13.21
C ASP A 44 12.11 -1.06 13.48
N LYS A 45 12.10 0.05 12.74
CA LYS A 45 11.17 1.15 12.92
C LYS A 45 9.72 0.67 12.90
N LYS A 46 8.92 1.26 13.76
CA LYS A 46 7.45 1.18 13.72
C LYS A 46 6.90 2.50 13.18
N PHE A 47 5.73 2.40 12.58
CA PHE A 47 5.04 3.57 12.04
C PHE A 47 3.80 3.88 12.87
N ASP A 48 3.53 5.15 13.12
CA ASP A 48 2.35 5.57 13.89
C ASP A 48 1.06 5.49 13.06
N ASN A 49 1.18 5.55 11.74
CA ASN A 49 0.04 5.54 10.82
C ASN A 49 0.46 5.20 9.39
N ILE A 50 -0.54 4.93 8.56
CA ILE A 50 -0.35 4.51 7.16
C ILE A 50 0.24 5.62 6.27
N THR A 51 0.05 6.90 6.61
CA THR A 51 0.64 8.01 5.86
C THR A 51 2.17 7.96 5.91
N GLN A 52 2.75 7.65 7.06
CA GLN A 52 4.19 7.50 7.21
C GLN A 52 4.73 6.36 6.35
N VAL A 53 3.98 5.26 6.22
CA VAL A 53 4.35 4.12 5.37
C VAL A 53 4.22 4.48 3.89
N TRP A 54 3.09 5.06 3.49
CA TRP A 54 2.77 5.25 2.08
C TRP A 54 3.28 6.55 1.49
N LEU A 55 3.29 7.62 2.27
CA LEU A 55 3.62 8.96 1.78
C LEU A 55 4.92 9.52 2.37
N GLY A 56 5.59 8.76 3.22
CA GLY A 56 6.86 9.19 3.83
C GLY A 56 8.01 9.33 2.83
N GLY A 57 8.00 8.54 1.74
CA GLY A 57 9.07 8.55 0.74
C GLY A 57 8.65 8.17 -0.68
N ASP A 58 7.38 7.80 -0.89
CA ASP A 58 6.90 7.32 -2.20
C ASP A 58 6.54 8.48 -3.13
N HIS A 59 7.51 8.90 -3.93
CA HIS A 59 7.33 9.96 -4.92
C HIS A 59 6.38 9.57 -6.08
N TYR A 60 6.06 8.30 -6.28
CA TYR A 60 5.04 7.88 -7.24
C TYR A 60 3.64 8.23 -6.74
N LYS A 61 3.33 7.94 -5.48
CA LYS A 61 2.07 8.34 -4.85
C LYS A 61 1.94 9.88 -4.84
N TRP A 62 2.99 10.59 -4.45
CA TRP A 62 2.98 12.07 -4.48
C TRP A 62 2.64 12.63 -5.86
N ARG A 63 3.20 12.02 -6.92
CA ARG A 63 2.93 12.44 -8.30
C ARG A 63 1.46 12.27 -8.66
N GLN A 64 0.83 11.18 -8.26
CA GLN A 64 -0.59 10.95 -8.54
C GLN A 64 -1.48 11.95 -7.80
N ILE A 65 -1.18 12.25 -6.54
CA ILE A 65 -1.93 13.23 -5.78
C ILE A 65 -1.81 14.62 -6.43
N ARG A 66 -0.59 15.02 -6.86
CA ARG A 66 -0.37 16.26 -7.63
C ARG A 66 -1.16 16.32 -8.93
N SER A 67 -1.13 15.22 -9.70
CA SER A 67 -1.87 15.12 -10.96
C SER A 67 -3.38 15.23 -10.77
N ASN A 68 -3.86 14.93 -9.56
CA ASN A 68 -5.26 15.13 -9.16
C ASN A 68 -5.57 16.57 -8.72
N GLY A 69 -4.61 17.50 -8.82
CA GLY A 69 -4.80 18.92 -8.49
C GLY A 69 -4.78 19.23 -6.99
N VAL A 70 -4.26 18.32 -6.17
CA VAL A 70 -4.17 18.52 -4.71
C VAL A 70 -3.03 19.49 -4.38
N PRO A 71 -3.22 20.46 -3.48
CA PRO A 71 -2.16 21.37 -3.03
C PRO A 71 -0.99 20.66 -2.35
N GLU A 72 0.23 21.15 -2.58
CA GLU A 72 1.47 20.53 -2.08
C GLU A 72 1.51 20.35 -0.56
N LYS A 73 0.87 21.24 0.20
CA LYS A 73 0.75 21.13 1.67
C LYS A 73 0.10 19.80 2.12
N LEU A 74 -0.76 19.21 1.30
CA LEU A 74 -1.41 17.92 1.55
C LEU A 74 -0.64 16.72 0.97
N ILE A 75 0.58 16.93 0.48
CA ILE A 75 1.41 15.89 -0.13
C ILE A 75 2.72 15.74 0.66
N THR A 76 3.64 16.68 0.48
CA THR A 76 4.96 16.69 1.13
C THR A 76 5.14 17.84 2.13
N GLY A 77 4.26 18.83 2.14
CA GLY A 77 4.33 19.99 3.05
C GLY A 77 4.22 19.60 4.52
N ASN A 78 4.76 20.44 5.40
CA ASN A 78 4.74 20.23 6.85
C ASN A 78 3.56 20.95 7.54
N GLU A 79 2.70 21.59 6.78
CA GLU A 79 1.57 22.39 7.29
C GLU A 79 0.31 21.57 7.55
N SER A 80 0.28 20.32 7.05
CA SER A 80 -0.87 19.43 7.15
C SER A 80 -0.53 18.20 7.99
N THR A 81 -1.53 17.67 8.68
CA THR A 81 -1.44 16.45 9.46
C THR A 81 -1.32 15.21 8.55
N ASP A 82 -0.80 14.12 9.09
CA ASP A 82 -0.75 12.82 8.40
C ASP A 82 -2.15 12.35 7.97
N ARG A 83 -3.17 12.64 8.78
CA ARG A 83 -4.56 12.31 8.44
C ARG A 83 -5.06 13.09 7.23
N GLU A 84 -4.84 14.38 7.16
CA GLU A 84 -5.25 15.20 6.00
C GLU A 84 -4.55 14.74 4.71
N LYS A 85 -3.29 14.33 4.79
CA LYS A 85 -2.56 13.74 3.66
C LYS A 85 -3.13 12.40 3.23
N PHE A 86 -3.50 11.56 4.20
CA PHE A 86 -4.17 10.28 3.93
C PHE A 86 -5.53 10.49 3.25
N ASP A 87 -6.33 11.46 3.71
CA ASP A 87 -7.62 11.79 3.09
C ASP A 87 -7.45 12.26 1.65
N ALA A 88 -6.40 13.03 1.35
CA ALA A 88 -6.05 13.42 -0.01
C ALA A 88 -5.67 12.20 -0.88
N TRP A 89 -4.97 11.22 -0.33
CA TRP A 89 -4.70 9.96 -1.02
C TRP A 89 -5.98 9.14 -1.25
N ALA A 90 -6.82 8.98 -0.23
CA ALA A 90 -8.09 8.28 -0.33
C ALA A 90 -9.02 8.90 -1.38
N ALA A 91 -9.05 10.24 -1.49
CA ALA A 91 -9.80 10.96 -2.52
C ALA A 91 -9.19 10.81 -3.93
N THR A 92 -7.90 10.50 -4.03
CA THR A 92 -7.21 10.26 -5.29
C THR A 92 -7.43 8.83 -5.80
N MET A 93 -7.56 7.85 -4.91
CA MET A 93 -7.63 6.43 -5.24
C MET A 93 -8.70 6.06 -6.29
N PRO A 94 -9.96 6.51 -6.21
CA PRO A 94 -10.98 6.16 -7.21
C PRO A 94 -10.65 6.66 -8.62
N LYS A 95 -9.77 7.66 -8.75
CA LYS A 95 -9.33 8.22 -10.03
C LYS A 95 -8.14 7.48 -10.63
N LEU A 96 -7.59 6.51 -9.92
CA LEU A 96 -6.42 5.71 -10.32
C LEU A 96 -6.79 4.35 -10.90
N ILE A 97 -8.06 4.08 -11.18
CA ILE A 97 -8.48 2.82 -11.82
C ILE A 97 -7.71 2.66 -13.15
N GLY A 98 -7.01 1.51 -13.30
CA GLY A 98 -6.12 1.25 -14.42
C GLY A 98 -4.66 1.66 -14.21
N ASN A 99 -4.34 2.37 -13.12
CA ASN A 99 -2.97 2.64 -12.70
C ASN A 99 -2.49 1.52 -11.74
N PRO A 100 -1.26 1.01 -11.85
CA PRO A 100 -0.74 -0.01 -10.94
C PRO A 100 -0.85 0.35 -9.44
N LEU A 101 -0.68 1.62 -9.08
CA LEU A 101 -0.80 2.07 -7.69
C LEU A 101 -2.17 1.80 -7.07
N TYR A 102 -3.24 1.80 -7.88
CA TYR A 102 -4.57 1.41 -7.41
C TYR A 102 -4.57 -0.03 -6.89
N SER A 103 -4.07 -0.97 -7.72
CA SER A 103 -4.02 -2.38 -7.36
C SER A 103 -3.02 -2.65 -6.24
N TRP A 104 -1.84 -2.02 -6.28
CA TRP A 104 -0.80 -2.24 -5.27
C TRP A 104 -1.25 -1.75 -3.89
N SER A 105 -1.84 -0.57 -3.78
CA SER A 105 -2.34 -0.07 -2.49
C SER A 105 -3.43 -0.98 -1.90
N HIS A 106 -4.34 -1.50 -2.74
CA HIS A 106 -5.34 -2.46 -2.28
C HIS A 106 -4.75 -3.83 -1.93
N LEU A 107 -3.72 -4.29 -2.66
CA LEU A 107 -2.99 -5.52 -2.32
C LEU A 107 -2.30 -5.39 -0.97
N GLU A 108 -1.66 -4.26 -0.69
CA GLU A 108 -1.05 -3.96 0.60
C GLU A 108 -2.09 -3.93 1.73
N LEU A 109 -3.23 -3.29 1.51
CA LEU A 109 -4.34 -3.27 2.48
C LEU A 109 -4.85 -4.69 2.77
N GLN A 110 -4.99 -5.51 1.75
CA GLN A 110 -5.45 -6.88 1.90
C GLN A 110 -4.41 -7.75 2.62
N LYS A 111 -3.15 -7.68 2.18
CA LYS A 111 -2.09 -8.56 2.68
C LYS A 111 -1.71 -8.27 4.12
N TYR A 112 -1.48 -7.01 4.45
CA TYR A 112 -0.95 -6.62 5.76
C TYR A 112 -2.05 -6.25 6.76
N PHE A 113 -3.16 -5.72 6.29
CA PHE A 113 -4.22 -5.21 7.16
C PHE A 113 -5.50 -6.06 7.13
N GLY A 114 -5.64 -7.00 6.18
CA GLY A 114 -6.83 -7.83 6.03
C GLY A 114 -8.04 -7.08 5.50
N TYR A 115 -7.85 -5.89 4.94
CA TYR A 115 -8.91 -5.08 4.36
C TYR A 115 -9.16 -5.44 2.90
N THR A 116 -10.36 -5.89 2.57
CA THR A 116 -10.73 -6.35 1.23
C THR A 116 -11.66 -5.38 0.48
N GLY A 117 -11.99 -4.25 1.10
CA GLY A 117 -12.81 -3.19 0.50
C GLY A 117 -11.99 -2.29 -0.44
N HIS A 118 -12.65 -1.27 -0.97
CA HIS A 118 -12.02 -0.24 -1.78
C HIS A 118 -11.71 1.00 -0.93
N LEU A 119 -10.51 1.54 -1.08
CA LEU A 119 -10.15 2.81 -0.47
C LEU A 119 -10.71 3.97 -1.29
N CYS A 120 -11.57 4.74 -0.65
CA CYS A 120 -12.18 5.95 -1.18
C CYS A 120 -12.51 6.90 -0.01
N PRO A 121 -12.99 8.13 -0.25
CA PRO A 121 -13.35 9.03 0.83
C PRO A 121 -14.33 8.45 1.85
N GLU A 122 -15.28 7.64 1.39
CA GLU A 122 -16.33 7.05 2.22
C GLU A 122 -15.80 5.98 3.18
N THR A 123 -14.69 5.33 2.83
CA THR A 123 -14.06 4.26 3.63
C THR A 123 -12.77 4.72 4.32
N ALA A 124 -12.39 5.98 4.16
CA ALA A 124 -11.14 6.51 4.69
C ALA A 124 -11.02 6.38 6.22
N ASP A 125 -12.10 6.63 6.96
CA ASP A 125 -12.11 6.49 8.42
C ASP A 125 -11.88 5.04 8.87
N GLU A 126 -12.56 4.10 8.23
CA GLU A 126 -12.41 2.67 8.51
C GLU A 126 -10.96 2.21 8.27
N VAL A 127 -10.41 2.53 7.10
CA VAL A 127 -9.05 2.13 6.73
C VAL A 127 -8.01 2.79 7.63
N TRP A 128 -8.17 4.08 7.95
CA TRP A 128 -7.29 4.80 8.85
C TRP A 128 -7.21 4.14 10.23
N ASN A 129 -8.36 3.86 10.84
CA ASN A 129 -8.43 3.28 12.18
C ASN A 129 -7.86 1.85 12.20
N LEU A 130 -8.25 1.02 11.22
CA LEU A 130 -7.74 -0.34 11.08
C LEU A 130 -6.22 -0.38 10.91
N THR A 131 -5.67 0.44 10.03
CA THR A 131 -4.23 0.45 9.77
C THR A 131 -3.45 1.01 10.95
N LYS A 132 -3.94 2.04 11.62
CA LYS A 132 -3.32 2.61 12.82
C LYS A 132 -3.25 1.60 13.95
N GLU A 133 -4.33 0.86 14.20
CA GLU A 133 -4.35 -0.20 15.22
C GLU A 133 -3.29 -1.26 14.92
N LYS A 134 -3.23 -1.77 13.71
CA LYS A 134 -2.28 -2.82 13.32
C LYS A 134 -0.83 -2.35 13.30
N LEU A 135 -0.55 -1.13 12.85
CA LEU A 135 0.80 -0.56 12.83
C LEU A 135 1.35 -0.31 14.23
N SER A 136 0.49 -0.19 15.25
CA SER A 136 0.94 -0.08 16.65
C SER A 136 1.51 -1.39 17.21
N SER A 137 1.26 -2.53 16.52
CA SER A 137 1.76 -3.84 16.94
C SER A 137 3.18 -4.10 16.42
N ASP A 138 3.86 -5.08 17.02
CA ASP A 138 5.18 -5.55 16.57
C ASP A 138 5.11 -6.28 15.22
N GLU A 139 3.94 -6.78 14.83
CA GLU A 139 3.74 -7.57 13.62
C GLU A 139 4.04 -6.77 12.33
N LEU A 140 3.88 -5.44 12.37
CA LEU A 140 4.11 -4.55 11.25
C LEU A 140 5.30 -3.60 11.46
N SER A 141 6.33 -4.03 12.19
CA SER A 141 7.64 -3.39 12.15
C SER A 141 8.28 -3.54 10.76
N VAL A 142 9.22 -2.66 10.41
CA VAL A 142 9.88 -2.69 9.08
C VAL A 142 10.46 -4.08 8.77
N ARG A 143 11.13 -4.72 9.72
CA ARG A 143 11.70 -6.07 9.50
C ARG A 143 10.62 -7.13 9.29
N ASN A 144 9.51 -7.03 10.01
CA ASN A 144 8.43 -7.99 9.88
C ASN A 144 7.63 -7.80 8.59
N ILE A 145 7.44 -6.55 8.13
CA ILE A 145 6.87 -6.28 6.80
C ILE A 145 7.74 -6.93 5.72
N ILE A 146 9.06 -6.75 5.77
CA ILE A 146 10.00 -7.35 4.79
C ILE A 146 9.96 -8.89 4.84
N ARG A 147 9.92 -9.49 6.03
CA ARG A 147 9.89 -10.96 6.16
C ARG A 147 8.60 -11.59 5.66
N ASN A 148 7.51 -10.83 5.68
CA ASN A 148 6.18 -11.28 5.31
C ASN A 148 5.74 -10.83 3.91
N SER A 149 6.63 -10.14 3.18
CA SER A 149 6.37 -9.68 1.81
C SER A 149 6.46 -10.81 0.76
#